data_b76212e005e72134e04ca7c645bed9f7
#
_entry.id   b76212e005e72134e04ca7c645bed9f7
#
_cell.length_a   1.000
_cell.length_b   1.000
_cell.length_c   1.000
_cell.angle_alpha   90.00
_cell.angle_beta   90.00
_cell.angle_gamma   90.00
#
_symmetry.space_group_name_H-M   'P 1'
#
loop_
_entity.id
_entity.type
_entity.pdbx_description
1 polymer ?
#
loop_
_entity_poly.entity_id
_entity_poly.type
_entity_poly.pdbx_seq_one_letter_code
_entity_poly.pdbx_strand_id
1 'polypeptide(L)'
;MITHEIRTLGSLPWPARLGKQCEYPGLEYRLQRLLGDQWCTPEANRHALEHNPQYRAILDQAFADAPWRAGLFNAVRHATELAQQSPLRGTRQVNDDPWRDWTKTLGPLDRDTTQWLKWPAGFAHDRFTDGRHRITCLRLHHSPALPVLVRITHPH
;
A
#
# COMPACT_ATOMS: atom_id res chain seq x y z
N MET A 1 -13.18 -14.78 2.85
CA MET A 1 -12.56 -15.12 1.55
C MET A 1 -11.54 -14.05 1.15
N ILE A 2 -10.47 -14.44 0.48
CA ILE A 2 -9.37 -13.56 0.09
C ILE A 2 -9.12 -13.71 -1.41
N THR A 3 -8.80 -12.60 -2.08
CA THR A 3 -8.26 -12.61 -3.45
C THR A 3 -6.96 -11.81 -3.50
N HIS A 4 -6.05 -12.22 -4.37
CA HIS A 4 -4.87 -11.43 -4.76
C HIS A 4 -5.11 -10.90 -6.18
N GLU A 5 -5.13 -9.59 -6.32
CA GLU A 5 -5.51 -8.90 -7.55
C GLU A 5 -4.47 -7.85 -7.94
N ILE A 6 -4.46 -7.51 -9.23
CA ILE A 6 -3.67 -6.38 -9.71
C ILE A 6 -4.64 -5.25 -10.00
N ARG A 7 -4.42 -4.11 -9.36
CA ARG A 7 -5.21 -2.90 -9.53
C ARG A 7 -4.32 -1.70 -9.81
N THR A 8 -4.86 -0.67 -10.43
CA THR A 8 -4.12 0.57 -10.60
C THR A 8 -4.03 1.31 -9.28
N LEU A 9 -2.91 1.97 -9.04
CA LEU A 9 -2.67 2.76 -7.83
C LEU A 9 -3.79 3.78 -7.57
N GLY A 10 -4.28 4.43 -8.62
CA GLY A 10 -5.36 5.42 -8.52
C GLY A 10 -6.72 4.84 -8.11
N SER A 11 -6.96 3.54 -8.35
CA SER A 11 -8.22 2.88 -7.99
C SER A 11 -8.26 2.39 -6.55
N LEU A 12 -7.14 2.42 -5.82
CA LEU A 12 -7.07 1.93 -4.45
C LEU A 12 -7.75 2.89 -3.48
N PRO A 13 -8.27 2.38 -2.34
CA PRO A 13 -8.84 3.23 -1.30
C PRO A 13 -7.85 4.29 -0.79
N TRP A 14 -8.37 5.36 -0.25
CA TRP A 14 -7.59 6.38 0.43
C TRP A 14 -7.56 6.13 1.94
N PRO A 15 -6.41 6.38 2.60
CA PRO A 15 -6.31 6.17 4.02
C PRO A 15 -7.09 7.24 4.77
N ALA A 16 -7.83 6.83 5.80
CA ALA A 16 -8.46 7.76 6.72
C ALA A 16 -7.42 8.38 7.67
N ARG A 17 -6.40 7.61 8.06
CA ARG A 17 -5.44 8.02 9.08
C ARG A 17 -4.04 7.49 8.77
N LEU A 18 -3.05 8.37 8.75
CA LEU A 18 -1.65 8.03 8.46
C LEU A 18 -0.74 8.06 9.69
N GLY A 19 -1.20 8.63 10.81
CA GLY A 19 -0.41 8.68 12.02
C GLY A 19 -0.15 7.30 12.62
N LYS A 20 1.09 7.00 12.94
CA LYS A 20 1.49 5.80 13.66
C LYS A 20 2.62 6.19 14.62
N GLN A 21 2.24 6.44 15.86
CA GLN A 21 3.10 7.09 16.87
C GLN A 21 4.47 6.42 17.03
N CYS A 22 4.50 5.08 17.02
CA CYS A 22 5.74 4.34 17.23
C CYS A 22 6.71 4.38 16.05
N GLU A 23 6.18 4.47 14.82
CA GLU A 23 6.98 4.40 13.59
C GLU A 23 7.27 5.79 13.00
N TYR A 24 6.31 6.72 13.15
CA TYR A 24 6.39 8.07 12.59
C TYR A 24 6.08 9.11 13.67
N PRO A 25 7.00 9.34 14.64
CA PRO A 25 6.76 10.27 15.74
C PRO A 25 6.44 11.68 15.22
N GLY A 26 5.38 12.27 15.75
CA GLY A 26 4.96 13.62 15.39
C GLY A 26 4.22 13.78 14.06
N LEU A 27 4.14 12.73 13.22
CA LEU A 27 3.43 12.82 11.93
C LEU A 27 1.95 13.18 12.12
N GLU A 28 1.27 12.47 13.01
CA GLU A 28 -0.15 12.72 13.31
C GLU A 28 -0.40 14.16 13.73
N TYR A 29 0.41 14.68 14.63
CA TYR A 29 0.32 16.07 15.08
C TYR A 29 0.52 17.08 13.93
N ARG A 30 1.50 16.84 13.07
CA ARG A 30 1.77 17.70 11.92
C ARG A 30 0.63 17.69 10.91
N LEU A 31 0.02 16.53 10.66
CA LEU A 31 -1.14 16.41 9.79
C LEU A 31 -2.39 17.08 10.39
N GLN A 32 -2.61 16.93 11.70
CA GLN A 32 -3.68 17.63 12.40
C GLN A 32 -3.54 19.16 12.27
N ARG A 33 -2.35 19.68 12.46
CA ARG A 33 -2.10 21.11 12.32
C ARG A 33 -2.32 21.63 10.91
N LEU A 34 -1.97 20.83 9.91
CA LEU A 34 -2.11 21.23 8.51
C LEU A 34 -3.55 21.14 8.01
N LEU A 35 -4.26 20.07 8.35
CA LEU A 35 -5.57 19.73 7.80
C LEU A 35 -6.74 20.09 8.71
N GLY A 36 -6.49 20.43 9.97
CA GLY A 36 -7.53 20.72 10.95
C GLY A 36 -8.35 19.48 11.32
N ASP A 37 -9.61 19.66 11.67
CA ASP A 37 -10.48 18.60 12.18
C ASP A 37 -10.74 17.46 11.17
N GLN A 38 -10.51 17.69 9.89
CA GLN A 38 -10.71 16.71 8.81
C GLN A 38 -9.49 15.85 8.53
N TRP A 39 -8.42 16.00 9.28
CA TRP A 39 -7.13 15.31 9.04
C TRP A 39 -7.22 13.79 8.97
N CYS A 40 -8.22 13.17 9.59
CA CYS A 40 -8.42 11.73 9.62
C CYS A 40 -9.52 11.24 8.66
N THR A 41 -9.81 11.97 7.60
CA THR A 41 -10.74 11.53 6.56
C THR A 41 -10.02 11.17 5.27
N PRO A 42 -10.52 10.14 4.52
CA PRO A 42 -9.97 9.80 3.22
C PRO A 42 -10.00 10.97 2.23
N GLU A 43 -11.08 11.74 2.23
CA GLU A 43 -11.29 12.91 1.36
C GLU A 43 -10.25 13.99 1.59
N ALA A 44 -9.95 14.31 2.85
CA ALA A 44 -8.96 15.32 3.20
C ALA A 44 -7.54 14.87 2.81
N ASN A 45 -7.20 13.61 3.05
CA ASN A 45 -5.91 13.04 2.65
C ASN A 45 -5.74 13.03 1.13
N ARG A 46 -6.77 12.65 0.39
CA ARG A 46 -6.75 12.67 -1.08
C ARG A 46 -6.56 14.09 -1.61
N HIS A 47 -7.39 15.03 -1.17
CA HIS A 47 -7.31 16.42 -1.60
C HIS A 47 -5.94 17.04 -1.29
N ALA A 48 -5.42 16.81 -0.09
CA ALA A 48 -4.13 17.32 0.32
C ALA A 48 -2.97 16.72 -0.50
N LEU A 49 -2.99 15.43 -0.78
CA LEU A 49 -1.97 14.81 -1.61
C LEU A 49 -1.97 15.34 -3.03
N GLU A 50 -3.15 15.60 -3.60
CA GLU A 50 -3.31 16.11 -4.96
C GLU A 50 -2.95 17.61 -5.08
N HIS A 51 -3.18 18.42 -4.04
CA HIS A 51 -3.17 19.88 -4.14
C HIS A 51 -2.28 20.61 -3.14
N ASN A 52 -1.78 19.95 -2.11
CA ASN A 52 -1.02 20.62 -1.04
C ASN A 52 0.44 20.18 -1.01
N PRO A 53 1.38 21.00 -1.54
CA PRO A 53 2.81 20.66 -1.54
C PRO A 53 3.38 20.46 -0.12
N GLN A 54 2.87 21.17 0.87
CA GLN A 54 3.31 21.05 2.26
C GLN A 54 2.93 19.69 2.86
N TYR A 55 1.73 19.19 2.57
CA TYR A 55 1.30 17.84 2.94
C TYR A 55 2.22 16.77 2.35
N ARG A 56 2.51 16.90 1.07
CA ARG A 56 3.42 15.98 0.36
C ARG A 56 4.82 16.00 0.98
N ALA A 57 5.35 17.16 1.31
CA ALA A 57 6.67 17.30 1.94
C ALA A 57 6.71 16.68 3.34
N ILE A 58 5.68 16.85 4.15
CA ILE A 58 5.56 16.24 5.47
C ILE A 58 5.62 14.72 5.37
N LEU A 59 4.84 14.12 4.47
CA LEU A 59 4.83 12.68 4.27
C LEU A 59 6.15 12.16 3.72
N ASP A 60 6.72 12.82 2.74
CA ASP A 60 7.99 12.41 2.16
C ASP A 60 9.12 12.41 3.20
N GLN A 61 9.17 13.41 4.05
CA GLN A 61 10.10 13.48 5.17
C GLN A 61 9.84 12.36 6.20
N ALA A 62 8.58 12.10 6.54
CA ALA A 62 8.22 11.07 7.50
C ALA A 62 8.63 9.66 7.03
N PHE A 63 8.56 9.40 5.73
CA PHE A 63 8.87 8.09 5.15
C PHE A 63 10.34 7.96 4.71
N ALA A 64 11.14 9.02 4.75
CA ALA A 64 12.50 9.04 4.21
C ALA A 64 13.40 7.93 4.76
N ASP A 65 13.30 7.63 6.06
CA ASP A 65 14.12 6.63 6.76
C ASP A 65 13.41 5.28 6.96
N ALA A 66 12.23 5.09 6.39
CA ALA A 66 11.53 3.83 6.49
C ALA A 66 12.33 2.70 5.81
N PRO A 67 12.49 1.52 6.48
CA PRO A 67 13.27 0.42 5.92
C PRO A 67 12.77 -0.08 4.56
N TRP A 68 11.48 0.06 4.30
CA TRP A 68 10.82 -0.37 3.06
C TRP A 68 10.92 0.67 1.91
N ARG A 69 11.39 1.92 2.21
CA ARG A 69 11.32 3.03 1.24
C ARG A 69 12.17 2.82 0.00
N ALA A 70 13.44 2.49 0.17
CA ALA A 70 14.40 2.47 -0.94
C ALA A 70 14.07 1.41 -2.00
N GLY A 71 13.62 0.23 -1.57
CA GLY A 71 13.28 -0.88 -2.47
C GLY A 71 11.82 -0.94 -2.89
N LEU A 72 10.96 -0.03 -2.43
CA LEU A 72 9.52 -0.15 -2.56
C LEU A 72 9.03 -0.24 -4.00
N PHE A 73 9.43 0.69 -4.85
CA PHE A 73 8.95 0.72 -6.24
C PHE A 73 9.39 -0.52 -7.02
N ASN A 74 10.65 -0.90 -6.93
CA ASN A 74 11.15 -2.10 -7.61
C ASN A 74 10.49 -3.37 -7.10
N ALA A 75 10.26 -3.47 -5.79
CA ALA A 75 9.56 -4.60 -5.18
C ALA A 75 8.13 -4.71 -5.69
N VAL A 76 7.38 -3.62 -5.69
CA VAL A 76 5.99 -3.58 -6.16
C VAL A 76 5.92 -3.93 -7.64
N ARG A 77 6.76 -3.34 -8.47
CA ARG A 77 6.80 -3.62 -9.91
C ARG A 77 7.12 -5.09 -10.17
N HIS A 78 8.16 -5.62 -9.57
CA HIS A 78 8.59 -7.00 -9.78
C HIS A 78 7.56 -8.01 -9.25
N ALA A 79 7.05 -7.80 -8.03
CA ALA A 79 6.01 -8.64 -7.45
C ALA A 79 4.73 -8.64 -8.30
N THR A 80 4.35 -7.47 -8.82
CA THR A 80 3.17 -7.34 -9.68
C THR A 80 3.37 -8.07 -11.02
N GLU A 81 4.53 -7.96 -11.64
CA GLU A 81 4.87 -8.70 -12.86
C GLU A 81 4.80 -10.22 -12.64
N LEU A 82 5.35 -10.72 -11.54
CA LEU A 82 5.29 -12.13 -11.19
C LEU A 82 3.84 -12.58 -10.93
N ALA A 83 3.07 -11.78 -10.22
CA ALA A 83 1.67 -12.07 -9.90
C ALA A 83 0.77 -12.15 -11.15
N GLN A 84 1.11 -11.45 -12.23
CA GLN A 84 0.38 -11.54 -13.51
C GLN A 84 0.36 -12.96 -14.07
N GLN A 85 1.36 -13.76 -13.75
CA GLN A 85 1.49 -15.14 -14.22
C GLN A 85 0.94 -16.17 -13.22
N SER A 86 0.45 -15.74 -12.06
CA SER A 86 -0.09 -16.64 -11.05
C SER A 86 -1.42 -17.25 -11.49
N PRO A 87 -1.60 -18.58 -11.39
CA PRO A 87 -2.90 -19.21 -11.62
C PRO A 87 -3.92 -18.86 -10.54
N LEU A 88 -3.48 -18.31 -9.40
CA LEU A 88 -4.33 -17.95 -8.27
C LEU A 88 -4.81 -16.49 -8.32
N ARG A 89 -4.30 -15.70 -9.27
CA ARG A 89 -4.71 -14.31 -9.41
C ARG A 89 -6.22 -14.17 -9.62
N GLY A 90 -6.88 -13.36 -8.79
CA GLY A 90 -8.32 -13.14 -8.84
C GLY A 90 -9.17 -14.30 -8.35
N THR A 91 -8.56 -15.43 -7.97
CA THR A 91 -9.28 -16.58 -7.45
C THR A 91 -9.55 -16.40 -5.96
N ARG A 92 -10.78 -16.67 -5.53
CA ARG A 92 -11.15 -16.62 -4.12
C ARG A 92 -10.53 -17.78 -3.35
N GLN A 93 -9.84 -17.45 -2.28
CA GLN A 93 -9.18 -18.38 -1.37
C GLN A 93 -9.80 -18.24 0.02
N VAL A 94 -9.79 -19.33 0.79
CA VAL A 94 -10.24 -19.29 2.20
C VAL A 94 -9.24 -18.49 3.05
N ASN A 95 -7.94 -18.70 2.78
CA ASN A 95 -6.83 -18.04 3.47
C ASN A 95 -5.65 -17.80 2.49
N ASP A 96 -4.53 -17.33 2.98
CA ASP A 96 -3.35 -17.01 2.17
C ASP A 96 -2.44 -18.21 1.85
N ASP A 97 -2.71 -19.40 2.38
CA ASP A 97 -1.79 -20.54 2.26
C ASP A 97 -1.52 -20.95 0.80
N PRO A 98 -2.54 -21.07 -0.08
CA PRO A 98 -2.28 -21.38 -1.49
C PRO A 98 -1.40 -20.33 -2.18
N TRP A 99 -1.63 -19.05 -1.87
CA TRP A 99 -0.82 -17.97 -2.41
C TRP A 99 0.62 -18.03 -1.93
N ARG A 100 0.84 -18.25 -0.64
CA ARG A 100 2.18 -18.40 -0.07
C ARG A 100 2.92 -19.61 -0.64
N ASP A 101 2.23 -20.71 -0.82
CA ASP A 101 2.83 -21.92 -1.44
C ASP A 101 3.22 -21.66 -2.88
N TRP A 102 2.38 -20.97 -3.65
CA TRP A 102 2.76 -20.55 -5.00
C TRP A 102 3.99 -19.63 -4.99
N THR A 103 4.09 -18.67 -4.08
CA THR A 103 5.27 -17.77 -4.02
C THR A 103 6.58 -18.51 -3.79
N LYS A 104 6.55 -19.63 -3.07
CA LYS A 104 7.73 -20.47 -2.86
C LYS A 104 8.24 -21.13 -4.15
N THR A 105 7.41 -21.28 -5.15
CA THR A 105 7.78 -21.87 -6.45
C THR A 105 8.55 -20.92 -7.35
N LEU A 106 8.60 -19.63 -7.01
CA LEU A 106 9.22 -18.60 -7.85
C LEU A 106 10.75 -18.56 -7.76
N GLY A 107 11.33 -19.38 -6.90
CA GLY A 107 12.77 -19.40 -6.67
C GLY A 107 13.26 -18.24 -5.80
N PRO A 108 14.58 -18.00 -5.71
CA PRO A 108 15.13 -16.93 -4.89
C PRO A 108 14.81 -15.56 -5.48
N LEU A 109 14.28 -14.68 -4.63
CA LEU A 109 13.94 -13.29 -4.93
C LEU A 109 14.61 -12.38 -3.90
N ASP A 110 14.75 -11.10 -4.23
CA ASP A 110 15.19 -10.13 -3.24
C ASP A 110 14.16 -10.00 -2.08
N ARG A 111 14.66 -9.52 -0.94
CA ARG A 111 13.87 -9.44 0.30
C ARG A 111 12.58 -8.62 0.12
N ASP A 112 12.69 -7.45 -0.51
CA ASP A 112 11.56 -6.52 -0.61
C ASP A 112 10.48 -7.06 -1.55
N THR A 113 10.87 -7.67 -2.67
CA THR A 113 9.94 -8.36 -3.59
C THR A 113 9.24 -9.52 -2.88
N THR A 114 9.97 -10.33 -2.14
CA THR A 114 9.41 -11.44 -1.35
C THR A 114 8.40 -10.93 -0.33
N GLN A 115 8.72 -9.84 0.36
CA GLN A 115 7.81 -9.22 1.33
C GLN A 115 6.53 -8.72 0.68
N TRP A 116 6.63 -8.05 -0.47
CA TRP A 116 5.43 -7.57 -1.16
C TRP A 116 4.55 -8.71 -1.68
N LEU A 117 5.15 -9.78 -2.22
CA LEU A 117 4.42 -10.97 -2.65
C LEU A 117 3.64 -11.63 -1.51
N LYS A 118 4.27 -11.77 -0.34
CA LYS A 118 3.66 -12.42 0.82
C LYS A 118 2.65 -11.51 1.53
N TRP A 119 2.96 -10.23 1.63
CA TRP A 119 2.24 -9.24 2.40
C TRP A 119 2.00 -7.97 1.57
N PRO A 120 1.28 -8.05 0.44
CA PRO A 120 0.95 -6.86 -0.32
C PRO A 120 0.04 -5.94 0.49
N ALA A 121 -0.13 -4.71 0.03
CA ALA A 121 -1.13 -3.85 0.63
C ALA A 121 -2.49 -4.53 0.60
N GLY A 122 -3.21 -4.46 1.71
CA GLY A 122 -4.46 -5.18 1.92
C GLY A 122 -5.64 -4.26 2.16
N PHE A 123 -6.82 -4.70 1.71
CA PHE A 123 -8.08 -3.98 1.88
C PHE A 123 -9.19 -4.92 2.30
N ALA A 124 -10.13 -4.38 3.08
CA ALA A 124 -11.43 -4.98 3.33
C ALA A 124 -12.48 -3.90 3.02
N HIS A 125 -13.32 -4.15 2.02
CA HIS A 125 -14.18 -3.12 1.43
C HIS A 125 -13.35 -1.95 0.87
N ASP A 126 -13.55 -0.75 1.37
CA ASP A 126 -12.86 0.49 1.02
C ASP A 126 -11.83 0.94 2.09
N ARG A 127 -11.46 0.03 2.99
CA ARG A 127 -10.54 0.33 4.10
C ARG A 127 -9.27 -0.47 4.02
N PHE A 128 -8.15 0.18 4.34
CA PHE A 128 -6.87 -0.50 4.48
C PHE A 128 -6.89 -1.45 5.68
N THR A 129 -6.46 -2.68 5.45
CA THR A 129 -6.10 -3.62 6.50
C THR A 129 -4.60 -3.65 6.73
N ASP A 130 -3.81 -3.30 5.70
CA ASP A 130 -2.35 -3.19 5.77
C ASP A 130 -1.83 -2.31 4.63
N GLY A 131 -0.65 -1.75 4.81
CA GLY A 131 0.12 -1.10 3.75
C GLY A 131 -0.29 0.33 3.39
N ARG A 132 -1.11 1.02 4.21
CA ARG A 132 -1.53 2.40 3.92
C ARG A 132 -0.37 3.37 3.74
N HIS A 133 0.72 3.22 4.50
CA HIS A 133 1.91 4.08 4.37
C HIS A 133 2.67 3.81 3.09
N ARG A 134 2.85 2.53 2.73
CA ARG A 134 3.53 2.13 1.48
C ARG A 134 2.77 2.60 0.24
N ILE A 135 1.45 2.45 0.23
CA ILE A 135 0.60 2.97 -0.87
C ILE A 135 0.67 4.49 -0.94
N THR A 136 0.63 5.19 0.19
CA THR A 136 0.76 6.65 0.22
C THR A 136 2.11 7.09 -0.34
N CYS A 137 3.20 6.40 0.00
CA CYS A 137 4.52 6.67 -0.56
C CYS A 137 4.56 6.48 -2.08
N LEU A 138 3.94 5.41 -2.59
CA LEU A 138 3.81 5.21 -4.03
C LEU A 138 3.04 6.35 -4.70
N ARG A 139 1.96 6.81 -4.10
CA ARG A 139 1.16 7.92 -4.61
C ARG A 139 1.92 9.26 -4.65
N LEU A 140 2.87 9.45 -3.75
CA LEU A 140 3.73 10.65 -3.76
C LEU A 140 4.64 10.72 -4.99
N HIS A 141 5.06 9.58 -5.53
CA HIS A 141 6.15 9.50 -6.50
C HIS A 141 5.80 8.86 -7.83
N HIS A 142 4.62 8.22 -7.96
CA HIS A 142 4.27 7.44 -9.14
C HIS A 142 2.90 7.77 -9.69
N SER A 143 2.70 7.44 -10.97
CA SER A 143 1.45 7.65 -11.68
C SER A 143 0.30 6.85 -11.08
N PRO A 144 -0.94 7.39 -11.07
CA PRO A 144 -2.15 6.63 -10.73
C PRO A 144 -2.38 5.38 -11.60
N ALA A 145 -1.77 5.32 -12.78
CA ALA A 145 -1.87 4.16 -13.68
C ALA A 145 -0.95 2.99 -13.30
N LEU A 146 -0.07 3.15 -12.32
CA LEU A 146 0.85 2.09 -11.88
C LEU A 146 0.06 0.84 -11.46
N PRO A 147 0.33 -0.34 -12.06
CA PRO A 147 -0.25 -1.59 -11.61
C PRO A 147 0.35 -2.02 -10.27
N VAL A 148 -0.49 -2.45 -9.34
CA VAL A 148 -0.08 -2.84 -7.99
C VAL A 148 -0.78 -4.13 -7.59
N LEU A 149 0.01 -5.12 -7.17
CA LEU A 149 -0.52 -6.32 -6.52
C LEU A 149 -1.07 -5.95 -5.14
N VAL A 150 -2.31 -6.34 -4.90
CA VAL A 150 -3.01 -6.10 -3.64
C VAL A 150 -3.74 -7.35 -3.16
N ARG A 151 -4.01 -7.40 -1.87
CA ARG A 151 -4.80 -8.43 -1.20
C ARG A 151 -6.15 -7.87 -0.79
N ILE A 152 -7.22 -8.54 -1.16
CA ILE A 152 -8.58 -8.09 -0.87
C ILE A 152 -9.27 -9.12 0.00
N THR A 153 -9.76 -8.69 1.15
CA THR A 153 -10.60 -9.49 2.03
C THR A 153 -12.07 -9.23 1.69
N HIS A 154 -12.77 -10.28 1.32
CA HIS A 154 -14.20 -10.23 1.02
C HIS A 154 -15.04 -10.65 2.24
N PRO A 155 -16.21 -10.05 2.43
CA PRO A 155 -17.14 -10.50 3.46
C PRO A 155 -17.58 -11.95 3.19
N HIS A 156 -17.96 -12.63 4.24
CA HIS A 156 -18.54 -13.97 4.18
C HIS A 156 -19.94 -13.95 3.61
#